data_0a10019395f09bd511e5a5853f9f729c
#
_entry.id   0a10019395f09bd511e5a5853f9f729c
#
_cell.length_a   1.000
_cell.length_b   1.000
_cell.length_c   1.000
_cell.angle_alpha   90.00
_cell.angle_beta   90.00
_cell.angle_gamma   90.00
#
_symmetry.space_group_name_H-M   'P 1'
#
loop_
_entity.id
_entity.type
_entity.pdbx_description
1 polymer ?
#
loop_
_entity_poly.entity_id
_entity_poly.type
_entity_poly.pdbx_seq_one_letter_code
_entity_poly.pdbx_strand_id
1 'polypeptide(L)'
;MKPEFIVKKLNEAVSKYIDLKDFITENEITQVVGDSVNVVKFVNSATRYISNKRMMSFLNGLSINEQLTESEISKLTDYIDNEEKAEYIANAFSKVFQSNSNSACYIMGKILSSVIEKGETISHEELIAFNTLTYLFDKDIENLKILLDFFDEEAYSERSLPVVDIRTTFSYLNYINQSQGSMYLTIEKLLSNGIIFKIYEANTDFSKTEVRVERESYWEIANLHNPPQTHINEKYELSTAGIVLEKIINSL
;
A
#
# COMPACT_ATOMS: atom_id res chain seq x y z
N MET A 1 -15.92 22.87 -9.01
CA MET A 1 -15.40 22.91 -10.41
C MET A 1 -16.38 22.14 -11.28
N LYS A 2 -16.74 22.59 -12.47
CA LYS A 2 -17.78 21.88 -13.25
C LYS A 2 -17.21 20.52 -13.74
N PRO A 3 -17.96 19.41 -13.65
CA PRO A 3 -17.53 18.06 -14.10
C PRO A 3 -16.98 18.05 -15.52
N GLU A 4 -17.62 18.79 -16.43
CA GLU A 4 -17.19 18.92 -17.83
C GLU A 4 -15.76 19.46 -18.00
N PHE A 5 -15.30 20.32 -17.10
CA PHE A 5 -13.94 20.86 -17.15
C PHE A 5 -12.89 19.81 -16.75
N ILE A 6 -13.22 18.93 -15.81
CA ILE A 6 -12.32 17.86 -15.35
C ILE A 6 -12.22 16.78 -16.41
N VAL A 7 -13.36 16.36 -17.01
CA VAL A 7 -13.40 15.43 -18.14
C VAL A 7 -12.57 15.95 -19.31
N LYS A 8 -12.72 17.25 -19.65
CA LYS A 8 -11.93 17.87 -20.70
C LYS A 8 -10.43 17.86 -20.39
N LYS A 9 -10.03 18.20 -19.15
CA LYS A 9 -8.62 18.14 -18.72
C LYS A 9 -8.07 16.71 -18.66
N LEU A 10 -8.90 15.74 -18.28
CA LEU A 10 -8.53 14.33 -18.29
C LEU A 10 -8.27 13.86 -19.73
N ASN A 11 -9.18 14.16 -20.65
CA ASN A 11 -9.01 13.86 -22.07
C ASN A 11 -7.79 14.57 -22.66
N GLU A 12 -7.53 15.83 -22.30
CA GLU A 12 -6.31 16.54 -22.70
C GLU A 12 -5.04 15.91 -22.09
N ALA A 13 -5.09 15.42 -20.85
CA ALA A 13 -3.96 14.74 -20.21
C ALA A 13 -3.69 13.37 -20.84
N VAL A 14 -4.74 12.60 -21.12
CA VAL A 14 -4.66 11.30 -21.80
C VAL A 14 -4.21 11.47 -23.26
N SER A 15 -4.73 12.46 -23.98
CA SER A 15 -4.31 12.75 -25.35
C SER A 15 -2.84 13.17 -25.40
N LYS A 16 -2.40 14.09 -24.53
CA LYS A 16 -0.98 14.45 -24.40
C LYS A 16 -0.08 13.28 -24.02
N TYR A 17 -0.60 12.34 -23.27
CA TYR A 17 0.12 11.11 -22.94
C TYR A 17 0.29 10.21 -24.17
N ILE A 18 -0.74 10.02 -24.97
CA ILE A 18 -0.67 9.24 -26.21
C ILE A 18 0.35 9.88 -27.17
N ASP A 19 0.29 11.20 -27.35
CA ASP A 19 1.24 11.96 -28.18
C ASP A 19 2.69 11.83 -27.66
N LEU A 20 2.89 11.80 -26.31
CA LEU A 20 4.21 11.62 -25.71
C LEU A 20 4.73 10.18 -25.78
N LYS A 21 3.85 9.18 -25.81
CA LYS A 21 4.22 7.77 -25.99
C LYS A 21 4.92 7.58 -27.35
N ASP A 22 4.40 8.18 -28.38
CA ASP A 22 4.98 8.12 -29.72
C ASP A 22 6.32 8.89 -29.80
N PHE A 23 6.48 9.97 -29.03
CA PHE A 23 7.70 10.74 -28.94
C PHE A 23 8.82 10.08 -28.13
N ILE A 24 8.49 9.31 -27.08
CA ILE A 24 9.49 8.65 -26.20
C ILE A 24 10.10 7.41 -26.85
N THR A 25 9.39 6.76 -27.79
CA THR A 25 9.91 5.60 -28.53
C THR A 25 11.00 5.98 -29.54
N GLU A 26 11.17 7.24 -29.88
CA GLU A 26 12.06 7.65 -30.98
C GLU A 26 13.32 8.45 -30.58
N ASN A 27 13.44 9.07 -29.38
CA ASN A 27 14.58 9.98 -29.13
C ASN A 27 15.20 10.00 -27.72
N GLU A 28 16.48 9.65 -27.63
CA GLU A 28 17.59 10.43 -27.06
C GLU A 28 17.64 10.65 -25.53
N ILE A 29 17.88 9.58 -24.79
CA ILE A 29 18.57 9.71 -23.47
C ILE A 29 20.11 9.80 -23.64
N THR A 30 20.61 9.53 -24.84
CA THR A 30 22.05 9.29 -25.09
C THR A 30 22.90 10.52 -25.42
N GLN A 31 22.36 11.72 -25.57
CA GLN A 31 23.15 12.87 -26.06
C GLN A 31 23.38 14.04 -25.09
N VAL A 32 23.11 13.92 -23.79
CA VAL A 32 23.25 15.10 -22.89
C VAL A 32 24.25 14.87 -21.76
N VAL A 33 25.51 14.73 -22.11
CA VAL A 33 26.62 14.84 -21.13
C VAL A 33 27.63 15.88 -21.68
N GLY A 34 27.59 17.09 -21.17
CA GLY A 34 28.61 18.03 -21.56
C GLY A 34 28.62 19.47 -20.99
N ASP A 35 27.55 20.12 -20.58
CA ASP A 35 27.57 21.50 -20.13
C ASP A 35 26.52 21.83 -19.06
N SER A 36 26.79 22.85 -18.20
CA SER A 36 25.91 23.25 -17.08
C SER A 36 24.48 23.66 -17.51
N VAL A 37 24.31 24.14 -18.73
CA VAL A 37 22.96 24.37 -19.34
C VAL A 37 22.20 23.07 -19.56
N ASN A 38 22.93 21.98 -19.70
CA ASN A 38 22.38 20.64 -19.90
C ASN A 38 21.82 19.99 -18.61
N VAL A 39 22.35 20.40 -17.42
CA VAL A 39 21.86 19.84 -16.13
C VAL A 39 20.40 20.21 -15.89
N VAL A 40 19.99 21.45 -16.13
CA VAL A 40 18.59 21.89 -15.98
C VAL A 40 17.69 21.19 -17.00
N LYS A 41 18.15 21.07 -18.25
CA LYS A 41 17.42 20.32 -19.29
C LYS A 41 17.31 18.84 -18.93
N PHE A 42 18.39 18.23 -18.43
CA PHE A 42 18.42 16.84 -17.96
C PHE A 42 17.45 16.64 -16.80
N VAL A 43 17.47 17.49 -15.76
CA VAL A 43 16.55 17.38 -14.61
C VAL A 43 15.10 17.49 -15.06
N ASN A 44 14.77 18.45 -15.92
CA ASN A 44 13.42 18.62 -16.45
C ASN A 44 12.98 17.41 -17.30
N SER A 45 13.87 16.86 -18.12
CA SER A 45 13.61 15.68 -18.94
C SER A 45 13.46 14.44 -18.07
N ALA A 46 14.33 14.25 -17.06
CA ALA A 46 14.24 13.14 -16.11
C ALA A 46 12.95 13.19 -15.28
N THR A 47 12.58 14.38 -14.79
CA THR A 47 11.33 14.58 -14.04
C THR A 47 10.11 14.23 -14.91
N ARG A 48 10.10 14.71 -16.16
CA ARG A 48 9.04 14.40 -17.12
C ARG A 48 8.98 12.90 -17.42
N TYR A 49 10.14 12.27 -17.65
CA TYR A 49 10.22 10.83 -17.88
C TYR A 49 9.67 10.01 -16.71
N ILE A 50 10.09 10.33 -15.47
CA ILE A 50 9.60 9.65 -14.25
C ILE A 50 8.09 9.83 -14.11
N SER A 51 7.58 11.05 -14.28
CA SER A 51 6.15 11.34 -14.20
C SER A 51 5.35 10.58 -15.26
N ASN A 52 5.86 10.50 -16.48
CA ASN A 52 5.23 9.74 -17.56
C ASN A 52 5.22 8.24 -17.24
N LYS A 53 6.33 7.68 -16.73
CA LYS A 53 6.42 6.27 -16.37
C LYS A 53 5.42 5.89 -15.27
N ARG A 54 5.24 6.75 -14.25
CA ARG A 54 4.24 6.58 -13.19
C ARG A 54 2.82 6.62 -13.74
N MET A 55 2.54 7.60 -14.59
CA MET A 55 1.24 7.70 -15.26
C MET A 55 0.96 6.49 -16.13
N MET A 56 1.95 5.99 -16.88
CA MET A 56 1.81 4.74 -17.66
C MET A 56 1.46 3.55 -16.78
N SER A 57 2.21 3.37 -15.68
CA SER A 57 1.95 2.28 -14.74
C SER A 57 0.51 2.36 -14.18
N PHE A 58 0.07 3.55 -13.81
CA PHE A 58 -1.30 3.79 -13.35
C PHE A 58 -2.35 3.44 -14.42
N LEU A 59 -2.17 3.92 -15.64
CA LEU A 59 -3.09 3.66 -16.76
C LEU A 59 -3.11 2.17 -17.12
N ASN A 60 -1.97 1.48 -17.06
CA ASN A 60 -1.90 0.04 -17.24
C ASN A 60 -2.66 -0.71 -16.14
N GLY A 61 -2.59 -0.23 -14.88
CA GLY A 61 -3.40 -0.77 -13.79
C GLY A 61 -4.89 -0.51 -13.95
N LEU A 62 -5.27 0.62 -14.52
CA LEU A 62 -6.65 0.98 -14.79
C LEU A 62 -7.26 0.11 -15.91
N SER A 63 -6.45 -0.35 -16.87
CA SER A 63 -6.89 -1.13 -18.02
C SER A 63 -6.98 -2.63 -17.71
N ILE A 64 -7.93 -3.31 -18.34
CA ILE A 64 -8.09 -4.77 -18.22
C ILE A 64 -7.01 -5.51 -19.03
N ASN A 65 -6.53 -4.92 -20.14
CA ASN A 65 -5.63 -5.55 -21.09
C ASN A 65 -4.26 -4.85 -21.23
N GLU A 66 -3.80 -4.15 -20.18
CA GLU A 66 -2.52 -3.39 -20.17
C GLU A 66 -2.40 -2.29 -21.24
N GLN A 67 -3.45 -2.02 -22.00
CA GLN A 67 -3.54 -0.91 -22.96
C GLN A 67 -4.86 -0.17 -22.76
N LEU A 68 -4.77 1.11 -22.45
CA LEU A 68 -5.95 1.96 -22.30
C LEU A 68 -6.66 2.09 -23.64
N THR A 69 -7.86 1.58 -23.73
CA THR A 69 -8.71 1.63 -24.92
C THR A 69 -9.70 2.80 -24.87
N GLU A 70 -10.24 3.22 -26.01
CA GLU A 70 -11.31 4.23 -26.06
C GLU A 70 -12.52 3.83 -25.21
N SER A 71 -12.82 2.51 -25.12
CA SER A 71 -13.88 1.97 -24.28
C SER A 71 -13.63 2.22 -22.78
N GLU A 72 -12.39 2.11 -22.32
CA GLU A 72 -12.04 2.36 -20.91
C GLU A 72 -12.03 3.84 -20.55
N ILE A 73 -11.62 4.69 -21.51
CA ILE A 73 -11.77 6.15 -21.38
C ILE A 73 -13.24 6.53 -21.29
N SER A 74 -14.11 5.91 -22.13
CA SER A 74 -15.56 6.13 -22.05
C SER A 74 -16.12 5.72 -20.69
N LYS A 75 -15.76 4.55 -20.15
CA LYS A 75 -16.20 4.11 -18.81
C LYS A 75 -15.78 5.08 -17.72
N LEU A 76 -14.54 5.60 -17.77
CA LEU A 76 -14.07 6.61 -16.83
C LEU A 76 -14.88 7.92 -16.95
N THR A 77 -15.21 8.31 -18.19
CA THR A 77 -16.03 9.51 -18.45
C THR A 77 -17.45 9.32 -17.94
N ASP A 78 -18.04 8.14 -18.18
CA ASP A 78 -19.39 7.80 -17.72
C ASP A 78 -19.47 7.67 -16.19
N TYR A 79 -18.38 7.22 -15.54
CA TYR A 79 -18.28 7.16 -14.08
C TYR A 79 -18.37 8.54 -13.44
N ILE A 80 -17.85 9.60 -14.10
CA ILE A 80 -17.84 10.97 -13.57
C ILE A 80 -19.22 11.62 -13.81
N ASP A 81 -20.21 11.19 -13.05
CA ASP A 81 -21.59 11.67 -13.13
C ASP A 81 -21.94 12.77 -12.12
N ASN A 82 -21.06 13.02 -11.14
CA ASN A 82 -21.25 14.02 -10.10
C ASN A 82 -19.92 14.67 -9.65
N GLU A 83 -20.03 15.71 -8.80
CA GLU A 83 -18.88 16.50 -8.34
C GLU A 83 -17.93 15.67 -7.47
N GLU A 84 -18.46 14.81 -6.58
CA GLU A 84 -17.67 13.97 -5.68
C GLU A 84 -16.77 12.99 -6.45
N LYS A 85 -17.33 12.26 -7.43
CA LYS A 85 -16.56 11.37 -8.30
C LYS A 85 -15.54 12.14 -9.14
N ALA A 86 -15.90 13.33 -9.63
CA ALA A 86 -14.98 14.21 -10.35
C ALA A 86 -13.79 14.65 -9.50
N GLU A 87 -14.03 15.05 -8.24
CA GLU A 87 -12.98 15.42 -7.30
C GLU A 87 -12.08 14.21 -6.97
N TYR A 88 -12.69 13.05 -6.74
CA TYR A 88 -11.93 11.84 -6.48
C TYR A 88 -10.98 11.50 -7.64
N ILE A 89 -11.46 11.50 -8.87
CA ILE A 89 -10.63 11.24 -10.06
C ILE A 89 -9.51 12.26 -10.18
N ALA A 90 -9.79 13.55 -9.99
CA ALA A 90 -8.76 14.60 -10.04
C ALA A 90 -7.69 14.40 -8.95
N ASN A 91 -8.10 14.04 -7.74
CA ASN A 91 -7.20 13.73 -6.64
C ASN A 91 -6.37 12.46 -6.91
N ALA A 92 -6.99 11.41 -7.46
CA ALA A 92 -6.29 10.19 -7.83
C ALA A 92 -5.14 10.46 -8.81
N PHE A 93 -5.40 11.20 -9.88
CA PHE A 93 -4.36 11.59 -10.84
C PHE A 93 -3.26 12.45 -10.19
N SER A 94 -3.63 13.40 -9.32
CA SER A 94 -2.65 14.22 -8.59
C SER A 94 -1.71 13.35 -7.74
N LYS A 95 -2.24 12.35 -7.05
CA LYS A 95 -1.46 11.43 -6.21
C LYS A 95 -0.52 10.52 -7.01
N VAL A 96 -0.91 10.11 -8.22
CA VAL A 96 -0.03 9.36 -9.12
C VAL A 96 1.25 10.15 -9.44
N PHE A 97 1.14 11.46 -9.67
CA PHE A 97 2.33 12.30 -9.89
C PHE A 97 3.18 12.46 -8.63
N GLN A 98 2.58 12.40 -7.44
CA GLN A 98 3.27 12.50 -6.15
C GLN A 98 3.87 11.15 -5.70
N SER A 99 3.40 10.03 -6.22
CA SER A 99 3.87 8.68 -5.84
C SER A 99 5.37 8.51 -6.09
N ASN A 100 6.01 7.68 -5.28
CA ASN A 100 7.42 7.35 -5.38
C ASN A 100 7.71 5.99 -6.04
N SER A 101 6.65 5.26 -6.45
CA SER A 101 6.72 3.89 -6.95
C SER A 101 5.88 3.69 -8.20
N ASN A 102 6.45 3.03 -9.21
CA ASN A 102 5.68 2.62 -10.39
C ASN A 102 4.73 1.46 -10.05
N SER A 103 5.17 0.54 -9.19
CA SER A 103 4.35 -0.57 -8.71
C SER A 103 3.15 -0.08 -7.90
N ALA A 104 3.35 0.93 -7.04
CA ALA A 104 2.25 1.58 -6.32
C ALA A 104 1.27 2.26 -7.28
N CYS A 105 1.76 2.97 -8.31
CA CYS A 105 0.89 3.57 -9.32
C CYS A 105 0.05 2.52 -10.06
N TYR A 106 0.63 1.38 -10.39
CA TYR A 106 -0.12 0.27 -11.01
C TYR A 106 -1.24 -0.23 -10.08
N ILE A 107 -0.95 -0.45 -8.79
CA ILE A 107 -1.94 -0.86 -7.81
C ILE A 107 -3.04 0.22 -7.64
N MET A 108 -2.67 1.51 -7.61
CA MET A 108 -3.63 2.62 -7.62
C MET A 108 -4.59 2.54 -8.80
N GLY A 109 -4.07 2.22 -9.99
CA GLY A 109 -4.88 2.01 -11.20
C GLY A 109 -5.87 0.86 -11.02
N LYS A 110 -5.45 -0.25 -10.42
CA LYS A 110 -6.34 -1.39 -10.11
C LYS A 110 -7.43 -1.05 -9.10
N ILE A 111 -7.11 -0.28 -8.04
CA ILE A 111 -8.13 0.22 -7.10
C ILE A 111 -9.16 1.05 -7.86
N LEU A 112 -8.71 2.01 -8.67
CA LEU A 112 -9.61 2.86 -9.42
C LEU A 112 -10.46 2.07 -10.43
N SER A 113 -9.88 1.07 -11.12
CA SER A 113 -10.63 0.18 -12.02
C SER A 113 -11.76 -0.51 -11.27
N SER A 114 -11.49 -1.08 -10.09
CA SER A 114 -12.49 -1.74 -9.26
C SER A 114 -13.61 -0.79 -8.82
N VAL A 115 -13.28 0.44 -8.45
CA VAL A 115 -14.26 1.48 -8.06
C VAL A 115 -15.16 1.86 -9.25
N ILE A 116 -14.57 2.04 -10.43
CA ILE A 116 -15.31 2.37 -11.65
C ILE A 116 -16.25 1.21 -12.05
N GLU A 117 -15.78 -0.04 -11.95
CA GLU A 117 -16.59 -1.22 -12.28
C GLU A 117 -17.79 -1.38 -11.35
N LYS A 118 -17.65 -1.05 -10.07
CA LYS A 118 -18.76 -1.03 -9.10
C LYS A 118 -19.76 0.09 -9.39
N GLY A 119 -19.34 1.17 -10.03
CA GLY A 119 -20.14 2.37 -10.29
C GLY A 119 -20.45 3.20 -9.03
N GLU A 120 -19.88 2.82 -7.89
CA GLU A 120 -20.09 3.45 -6.58
C GLU A 120 -19.08 4.56 -6.32
N THR A 121 -19.32 5.37 -5.29
CA THR A 121 -18.27 6.25 -4.74
C THR A 121 -17.21 5.41 -4.04
N ILE A 122 -15.97 5.90 -4.04
CA ILE A 122 -14.87 5.22 -3.34
C ILE A 122 -15.19 5.06 -1.87
N SER A 123 -14.96 3.88 -1.32
CA SER A 123 -15.09 3.62 0.10
C SER A 123 -13.94 4.29 0.89
N HIS A 124 -14.15 4.47 2.20
CA HIS A 124 -13.11 5.02 3.08
C HIS A 124 -11.86 4.14 3.10
N GLU A 125 -12.03 2.82 3.10
CA GLU A 125 -10.96 1.82 3.08
C GLU A 125 -10.16 1.88 1.77
N GLU A 126 -10.84 1.95 0.64
CA GLU A 126 -10.20 2.12 -0.67
C GLU A 126 -9.43 3.45 -0.73
N LEU A 127 -9.96 4.52 -0.13
CA LEU A 127 -9.29 5.82 -0.06
C LEU A 127 -8.03 5.76 0.80
N ILE A 128 -8.06 5.09 1.96
CA ILE A 128 -6.88 4.88 2.83
C ILE A 128 -5.83 4.08 2.06
N ALA A 129 -6.23 2.95 1.45
CA ALA A 129 -5.35 2.11 0.65
C ALA A 129 -4.68 2.90 -0.48
N PHE A 130 -5.46 3.66 -1.24
CA PHE A 130 -4.97 4.51 -2.32
C PHE A 130 -3.99 5.57 -1.83
N ASN A 131 -4.32 6.26 -0.72
CA ASN A 131 -3.46 7.29 -0.14
C ASN A 131 -2.13 6.73 0.36
N THR A 132 -2.15 5.56 1.00
CA THR A 132 -0.95 4.90 1.50
C THR A 132 0.05 4.63 0.38
N LEU A 133 -0.41 4.16 -0.77
CA LEU A 133 0.42 3.86 -1.93
C LEU A 133 1.24 5.07 -2.42
N THR A 134 0.80 6.30 -2.14
CA THR A 134 1.54 7.51 -2.49
C THR A 134 2.90 7.60 -1.77
N TYR A 135 2.99 7.04 -0.56
CA TYR A 135 4.18 7.13 0.30
C TYR A 135 5.09 5.90 0.22
N LEU A 136 4.67 4.83 -0.47
CA LEU A 136 5.44 3.61 -0.60
C LEU A 136 6.40 3.70 -1.79
N PHE A 137 7.62 3.18 -1.59
CA PHE A 137 8.60 2.94 -2.66
C PHE A 137 8.40 1.53 -3.25
N ASP A 138 9.01 1.25 -4.40
CA ASP A 138 8.95 -0.09 -5.01
C ASP A 138 9.41 -1.18 -4.03
N LYS A 139 10.44 -0.90 -3.21
CA LYS A 139 10.90 -1.83 -2.17
C LYS A 139 9.87 -2.07 -1.06
N ASP A 140 9.08 -1.04 -0.70
CA ASP A 140 7.99 -1.22 0.27
C ASP A 140 6.88 -2.10 -0.30
N ILE A 141 6.60 -2.01 -1.61
CA ILE A 141 5.62 -2.89 -2.28
C ILE A 141 6.11 -4.34 -2.31
N GLU A 142 7.40 -4.57 -2.58
CA GLU A 142 8.00 -5.91 -2.48
C GLU A 142 7.89 -6.48 -1.06
N ASN A 143 8.24 -5.67 -0.06
CA ASN A 143 8.14 -6.06 1.35
C ASN A 143 6.69 -6.32 1.77
N LEU A 144 5.73 -5.50 1.30
CA LEU A 144 4.30 -5.70 1.56
C LEU A 144 3.82 -7.03 0.98
N LYS A 145 4.21 -7.38 -0.25
CA LYS A 145 3.87 -8.69 -0.85
C LYS A 145 4.38 -9.84 0.03
N ILE A 146 5.65 -9.78 0.45
CA ILE A 146 6.21 -10.79 1.35
C ILE A 146 5.44 -10.85 2.67
N LEU A 147 5.08 -9.69 3.25
CA LEU A 147 4.34 -9.64 4.51
C LEU A 147 2.95 -10.26 4.38
N LEU A 148 2.25 -9.99 3.27
CA LEU A 148 0.91 -10.53 3.01
C LEU A 148 0.89 -12.06 2.91
N ASP A 149 1.96 -12.69 2.40
CA ASP A 149 2.10 -14.15 2.32
C ASP A 149 2.13 -14.84 3.71
N PHE A 150 2.36 -14.07 4.79
CA PHE A 150 2.41 -14.58 6.16
C PHE A 150 1.17 -14.27 6.99
N PHE A 151 0.19 -13.55 6.45
CA PHE A 151 -1.07 -13.38 7.15
C PHE A 151 -1.86 -14.69 7.09
N ASP A 152 -2.37 -15.11 8.25
CA ASP A 152 -3.10 -16.35 8.40
C ASP A 152 -4.50 -16.24 7.78
N GLU A 153 -4.74 -17.00 6.72
CA GLU A 153 -6.04 -17.06 6.04
C GLU A 153 -7.12 -17.76 6.90
N GLU A 154 -6.75 -18.63 7.85
CA GLU A 154 -7.72 -19.32 8.72
C GLU A 154 -8.44 -18.34 9.65
N ALA A 155 -7.82 -17.18 9.94
CA ALA A 155 -8.42 -16.13 10.75
C ALA A 155 -9.72 -15.54 10.14
N TYR A 156 -9.94 -15.67 8.84
CA TYR A 156 -11.16 -15.18 8.18
C TYR A 156 -12.45 -15.89 8.63
N SER A 157 -12.37 -17.05 9.27
CA SER A 157 -13.55 -17.89 9.56
C SER A 157 -14.39 -17.46 10.77
N GLU A 158 -13.86 -16.63 11.69
CA GLU A 158 -14.52 -16.31 12.97
C GLU A 158 -14.55 -14.83 13.37
N ARG A 159 -14.72 -13.89 12.43
CA ARG A 159 -14.77 -12.44 12.70
C ARG A 159 -13.44 -11.81 13.15
N SER A 160 -12.33 -12.52 13.07
CA SER A 160 -10.99 -11.97 13.31
C SER A 160 -10.38 -11.51 11.99
N LEU A 161 -9.66 -10.39 12.04
CA LEU A 161 -8.85 -9.92 10.91
C LEU A 161 -7.57 -10.76 10.81
N PRO A 162 -6.98 -10.91 9.60
CA PRO A 162 -5.73 -11.66 9.44
C PRO A 162 -4.61 -11.14 10.32
N VAL A 163 -3.88 -12.05 10.97
CA VAL A 163 -2.83 -11.73 11.94
C VAL A 163 -1.52 -12.40 11.53
N VAL A 164 -0.40 -11.69 11.67
CA VAL A 164 0.95 -12.23 11.45
C VAL A 164 1.84 -12.05 12.68
N ASP A 165 2.60 -13.09 13.02
CA ASP A 165 3.74 -12.99 13.94
C ASP A 165 4.97 -12.57 13.14
N ILE A 166 5.44 -11.35 13.38
CA ILE A 166 6.56 -10.75 12.62
C ILE A 166 7.86 -11.56 12.72
N ARG A 167 8.04 -12.36 13.77
CA ARG A 167 9.22 -13.23 13.92
C ARG A 167 9.29 -14.28 12.82
N THR A 168 8.15 -14.79 12.38
CA THR A 168 8.07 -15.74 11.25
C THR A 168 8.55 -15.09 9.97
N THR A 169 8.06 -13.86 9.69
CA THR A 169 8.48 -13.08 8.51
C THR A 169 9.98 -12.79 8.56
N PHE A 170 10.53 -12.38 9.71
CA PHE A 170 11.97 -12.11 9.84
C PHE A 170 12.84 -13.37 9.71
N SER A 171 12.37 -14.51 10.19
CA SER A 171 13.06 -15.79 10.00
C SER A 171 13.16 -16.13 8.52
N TYR A 172 12.09 -15.92 7.76
CA TYR A 172 12.08 -16.10 6.31
C TYR A 172 13.02 -15.12 5.60
N LEU A 173 12.99 -13.82 5.95
CA LEU A 173 13.89 -12.81 5.38
C LEU A 173 15.37 -13.17 5.59
N ASN A 174 15.73 -13.69 6.77
CA ASN A 174 17.08 -14.19 7.02
C ASN A 174 17.43 -15.37 6.10
N TYR A 175 16.49 -16.29 5.90
CA TYR A 175 16.69 -17.44 5.01
C TYR A 175 16.96 -17.02 3.56
N ILE A 176 16.26 -15.99 3.06
CA ILE A 176 16.46 -15.47 1.70
C ILE A 176 17.50 -14.33 1.61
N ASN A 177 18.27 -14.10 2.67
CA ASN A 177 19.28 -13.03 2.76
C ASN A 177 18.76 -11.61 2.45
N GLN A 178 17.52 -11.32 2.78
CA GLN A 178 16.95 -9.98 2.64
C GLN A 178 17.10 -9.15 3.92
N SER A 179 17.13 -7.82 3.75
CA SER A 179 17.32 -6.88 4.87
C SER A 179 16.08 -6.77 5.75
N GLN A 180 16.18 -7.22 7.00
CA GLN A 180 15.15 -7.01 8.03
C GLN A 180 14.88 -5.51 8.27
N GLY A 181 15.92 -4.67 8.22
CA GLY A 181 15.77 -3.22 8.42
C GLY A 181 14.85 -2.57 7.39
N SER A 182 14.89 -3.01 6.13
CA SER A 182 13.96 -2.57 5.09
C SER A 182 12.52 -2.96 5.40
N MET A 183 12.29 -4.18 5.91
CA MET A 183 10.97 -4.66 6.31
C MET A 183 10.42 -3.84 7.48
N TYR A 184 11.23 -3.54 8.50
CA TYR A 184 10.82 -2.68 9.62
C TYR A 184 10.35 -1.31 9.16
N LEU A 185 11.09 -0.66 8.26
CA LEU A 185 10.70 0.64 7.70
C LEU A 185 9.37 0.57 6.94
N THR A 186 9.15 -0.51 6.20
CA THR A 186 7.87 -0.74 5.52
C THR A 186 6.74 -0.92 6.53
N ILE A 187 6.93 -1.75 7.58
CA ILE A 187 5.94 -1.97 8.63
C ILE A 187 5.56 -0.66 9.32
N GLU A 188 6.53 0.19 9.67
CA GLU A 188 6.26 1.50 10.27
C GLU A 188 5.43 2.41 9.36
N LYS A 189 5.67 2.38 8.05
CA LYS A 189 4.84 3.11 7.07
C LYS A 189 3.42 2.54 7.00
N LEU A 190 3.26 1.23 7.02
CA LEU A 190 1.96 0.58 6.98
C LEU A 190 1.15 0.85 8.26
N LEU A 191 1.80 0.83 9.44
CA LEU A 191 1.21 1.22 10.72
C LEU A 191 0.75 2.67 10.71
N SER A 192 1.63 3.59 10.31
CA SER A 192 1.33 5.03 10.32
C SER A 192 0.21 5.42 9.36
N ASN A 193 -0.04 4.61 8.33
CA ASN A 193 -1.10 4.82 7.36
C ASN A 193 -2.35 3.95 7.60
N GLY A 194 -2.40 3.18 8.68
CA GLY A 194 -3.57 2.40 9.06
C GLY A 194 -3.86 1.19 8.17
N ILE A 195 -2.84 0.64 7.51
CA ILE A 195 -2.95 -0.59 6.71
C ILE A 195 -2.86 -1.81 7.62
N ILE A 196 -2.03 -1.74 8.65
CA ILE A 196 -1.91 -2.76 9.68
C ILE A 196 -2.02 -2.12 11.06
N PHE A 197 -2.38 -2.93 12.06
CA PHE A 197 -2.39 -2.55 13.46
C PHE A 197 -1.46 -3.46 14.27
N LYS A 198 -0.84 -2.89 15.29
CA LYS A 198 -0.05 -3.66 16.24
C LYS A 198 -0.95 -4.14 17.37
N ILE A 199 -0.94 -5.45 17.61
CA ILE A 199 -1.66 -6.08 18.72
C ILE A 199 -0.66 -6.78 19.65
N TYR A 200 -1.01 -6.86 20.93
CA TYR A 200 -0.21 -7.52 21.94
C TYR A 200 -1.00 -8.66 22.58
N GLU A 201 -0.44 -9.84 22.50
CA GLU A 201 -1.00 -11.03 23.13
C GLU A 201 -0.18 -11.34 24.39
N ALA A 202 -0.80 -11.27 25.55
CA ALA A 202 -0.18 -11.57 26.83
C ALA A 202 -0.49 -13.01 27.24
N ASN A 203 0.53 -13.87 27.27
CA ASN A 203 0.43 -15.24 27.75
C ASN A 203 1.09 -15.34 29.13
N THR A 204 0.30 -15.65 30.15
CA THR A 204 0.82 -15.81 31.52
C THR A 204 0.93 -17.29 31.87
N ASP A 205 2.17 -17.73 32.11
CA ASP A 205 2.44 -19.11 32.52
C ASP A 205 2.39 -19.24 34.05
N PHE A 206 1.42 -19.99 34.55
CA PHE A 206 1.24 -20.32 35.98
C PHE A 206 1.83 -21.67 36.35
N SER A 207 2.36 -22.44 35.40
CA SER A 207 2.78 -23.84 35.63
C SER A 207 3.83 -24.03 36.74
N LYS A 208 4.62 -22.99 37.03
CA LYS A 208 5.67 -22.99 38.06
C LYS A 208 5.33 -22.15 39.27
N THR A 209 4.12 -21.57 39.32
CA THR A 209 3.69 -20.72 40.43
C THR A 209 3.30 -21.56 41.59
N GLU A 210 3.99 -21.41 42.75
CA GLU A 210 3.66 -22.06 44.01
C GLU A 210 3.17 -21.02 44.99
N VAL A 211 2.06 -21.30 45.66
CA VAL A 211 1.60 -20.51 46.82
C VAL A 211 2.10 -21.19 48.06
N ARG A 212 3.05 -20.59 48.75
CA ARG A 212 3.51 -21.04 50.08
C ARG A 212 2.80 -20.23 51.16
N VAL A 213 2.10 -20.92 52.03
CA VAL A 213 1.47 -20.32 53.20
C VAL A 213 2.44 -20.49 54.38
N GLU A 214 3.02 -19.39 54.83
CA GLU A 214 3.84 -19.36 56.02
C GLU A 214 2.97 -18.94 57.20
N ARG A 215 2.92 -19.79 58.25
CA ARG A 215 2.22 -19.48 59.49
C ARG A 215 3.20 -18.86 60.51
N GLU A 216 3.13 -17.54 60.61
CA GLU A 216 3.77 -16.83 61.73
C GLU A 216 2.72 -16.45 62.78
N SER A 217 2.73 -17.18 63.90
CA SER A 217 1.98 -17.03 65.16
C SER A 217 0.48 -16.75 65.13
N TYR A 218 -0.07 -15.79 64.47
CA TYR A 218 -1.52 -15.49 64.36
C TYR A 218 -1.94 -15.00 62.99
N TRP A 219 -1.01 -14.91 62.03
CA TRP A 219 -1.28 -14.40 60.70
C TRP A 219 -0.79 -15.40 59.65
N GLU A 220 -1.64 -15.74 58.71
CA GLU A 220 -1.26 -16.51 57.52
C GLU A 220 -0.83 -15.51 56.43
N ILE A 221 0.44 -15.51 56.01
CA ILE A 221 0.93 -14.74 54.90
C ILE A 221 1.10 -15.70 53.71
N ALA A 222 0.31 -15.50 52.70
CA ALA A 222 0.49 -16.22 51.44
C ALA A 222 1.52 -15.51 50.57
N ASN A 223 2.70 -16.11 50.44
CA ASN A 223 3.77 -15.62 49.57
C ASN A 223 3.73 -16.38 48.25
N LEU A 224 3.64 -15.65 47.14
CA LEU A 224 3.83 -16.21 45.79
C LEU A 224 5.31 -16.55 45.62
N HIS A 225 5.61 -17.84 45.57
CA HIS A 225 6.93 -18.33 45.18
C HIS A 225 6.90 -18.57 43.67
N ASN A 226 7.93 -18.10 42.96
CA ASN A 226 7.95 -18.08 41.49
C ASN A 226 6.71 -17.40 40.91
N PRO A 227 6.63 -16.06 40.89
CA PRO A 227 5.51 -15.37 40.33
C PRO A 227 5.31 -15.77 38.84
N PRO A 228 4.07 -15.79 38.33
CA PRO A 228 3.80 -16.18 36.98
C PRO A 228 4.58 -15.27 36.00
N GLN A 229 5.17 -15.88 34.99
CA GLN A 229 5.88 -15.16 33.95
C GLN A 229 4.90 -14.79 32.83
N THR A 230 4.77 -13.51 32.57
CA THR A 230 3.96 -13.02 31.45
C THR A 230 4.88 -12.76 30.26
N HIS A 231 4.61 -13.47 29.17
CA HIS A 231 5.25 -13.26 27.89
C HIS A 231 4.31 -12.42 27.02
N ILE A 232 4.81 -11.30 26.53
CA ILE A 232 4.08 -10.45 25.59
C ILE A 232 4.58 -10.77 24.20
N ASN A 233 3.69 -11.28 23.35
CA ASN A 233 3.95 -11.49 21.95
C ASN A 233 3.38 -10.31 21.15
N GLU A 234 4.21 -9.76 20.29
CA GLU A 234 3.83 -8.71 19.35
C GLU A 234 3.38 -9.36 18.05
N LYS A 235 2.18 -9.03 17.61
CA LYS A 235 1.61 -9.46 16.35
C LYS A 235 1.09 -8.25 15.57
N TYR A 236 0.86 -8.43 14.29
CA TYR A 236 0.26 -7.42 13.43
C TYR A 236 -1.02 -7.95 12.82
N GLU A 237 -2.04 -7.12 12.80
CA GLU A 237 -3.36 -7.41 12.26
C GLU A 237 -3.58 -6.54 11.03
N LEU A 238 -4.15 -7.14 9.96
CA LEU A 238 -4.48 -6.43 8.75
C LEU A 238 -5.77 -5.61 8.97
N SER A 239 -5.75 -4.33 8.66
CA SER A 239 -6.95 -3.49 8.69
C SER A 239 -7.89 -3.81 7.52
N THR A 240 -9.10 -3.26 7.54
CA THR A 240 -10.02 -3.34 6.39
C THR A 240 -9.43 -2.71 5.12
N ALA A 241 -8.68 -1.62 5.25
CA ALA A 241 -7.93 -1.02 4.14
C ALA A 241 -6.77 -1.90 3.69
N GLY A 242 -6.11 -2.60 4.63
CA GLY A 242 -5.10 -3.61 4.33
C GLY A 242 -5.67 -4.79 3.54
N ILE A 243 -6.87 -5.27 3.87
CA ILE A 243 -7.57 -6.30 3.11
C ILE A 243 -7.88 -5.86 1.68
N VAL A 244 -8.21 -4.58 1.46
CA VAL A 244 -8.38 -4.05 0.10
C VAL A 244 -7.08 -4.17 -0.69
N LEU A 245 -5.94 -3.77 -0.10
CA LEU A 245 -4.63 -3.90 -0.75
C LEU A 245 -4.25 -5.36 -1.00
N GLU A 246 -4.46 -6.23 -0.03
CA GLU A 246 -4.20 -7.67 -0.14
C GLU A 246 -4.93 -8.28 -1.32
N LYS A 247 -6.26 -8.09 -1.41
CA LYS A 247 -7.08 -8.61 -2.51
C LYS A 247 -6.59 -8.16 -3.88
N ILE A 248 -6.18 -6.90 -3.99
CA ILE A 248 -5.67 -6.37 -5.26
C ILE A 248 -4.29 -6.94 -5.57
N ILE A 249 -3.39 -6.97 -4.59
CA ILE A 249 -2.03 -7.48 -4.76
C ILE A 249 -2.05 -8.97 -5.12
N ASN A 250 -2.91 -9.78 -4.49
CA ASN A 250 -3.04 -11.20 -4.78
C ASN A 250 -3.72 -11.49 -6.14
N SER A 251 -4.36 -10.50 -6.74
CA SER A 251 -4.94 -10.59 -8.09
C SER A 251 -3.96 -10.25 -9.21
N LEU A 252 -2.73 -9.79 -8.89
CA LEU A 252 -1.68 -9.41 -9.84
C LEU A 252 -0.84 -10.61 -10.29
#